data_4119d800c789e7a472111756227fda7b
#
_entry.id   4119d800c789e7a472111756227fda7b
#
_cell.length_a   1.000
_cell.length_b   1.000
_cell.length_c   1.000
_cell.angle_alpha   90.00
_cell.angle_beta   90.00
_cell.angle_gamma   90.00
#
_symmetry.space_group_name_H-M   'P 1'
#
loop_
_entity.id
_entity.type
_entity.pdbx_description
1 polymer ?
#
loop_
_entity_poly.entity_id
_entity_poly.type
_entity_poly.pdbx_seq_one_letter_code
_entity_poly.pdbx_strand_id
1 'polypeptide(L)'
;MEINFVKKNNNNFSVEGHSKGLLDIFVQVEANGETITSNDKVDYKFHYQKKSKERTTLISFQNQQVVKNIAVPPRSVAKNIIPIKKEDLVNVVDPLSSVDYLLFNQKNNLSCNKQIKVFDGSEVYLLSLSLLETKSKKIQSSKLSYQGSLSSCRLSYKTISGHEKKDEKKLNKIYVDIYFGKTNKDYIPYYLTNKSGLVTLKMFLRN
;
A
#
# COMPACT_ATOMS: atom_id res chain seq x y z
N MET A 1 9.67 -5.41 11.79
CA MET A 1 9.64 -4.57 10.58
C MET A 1 9.20 -3.17 11.01
N GLU A 2 9.91 -2.17 10.58
CA GLU A 2 9.55 -0.76 10.74
C GLU A 2 9.31 -0.17 9.37
N ILE A 3 8.25 0.62 9.24
CA ILE A 3 7.90 1.31 8.00
C ILE A 3 7.59 2.76 8.39
N ASN A 4 8.30 3.70 7.76
CA ASN A 4 8.09 5.12 7.89
C ASN A 4 7.45 5.64 6.60
N PHE A 5 6.27 6.22 6.70
CA PHE A 5 5.58 6.88 5.61
C PHE A 5 5.58 8.39 5.88
N VAL A 6 6.15 9.16 4.98
CA VAL A 6 6.26 10.62 5.12
C VAL A 6 5.57 11.29 3.94
N LYS A 7 4.56 12.11 4.24
CA LYS A 7 3.97 13.03 3.27
C LYS A 7 4.78 14.32 3.27
N LYS A 8 5.44 14.59 2.15
CA LYS A 8 6.12 15.87 1.87
C LYS A 8 5.13 16.85 1.23
N ASN A 9 5.51 18.10 1.06
CA ASN A 9 4.64 19.12 0.46
C ASN A 9 4.17 18.69 -0.96
N ASN A 10 2.98 19.20 -1.37
CA ASN A 10 2.44 19.07 -2.73
C ASN A 10 2.28 17.63 -3.27
N ASN A 11 1.66 16.75 -2.48
CA ASN A 11 1.40 15.36 -2.89
C ASN A 11 2.66 14.53 -3.22
N ASN A 12 3.79 14.89 -2.63
CA ASN A 12 4.98 14.08 -2.67
C ASN A 12 5.03 13.17 -1.44
N PHE A 13 5.32 11.90 -1.65
CA PHE A 13 5.36 10.90 -0.60
C PHE A 13 6.69 10.17 -0.61
N SER A 14 7.14 9.76 0.55
CA SER A 14 8.24 8.81 0.69
C SER A 14 7.88 7.71 1.68
N VAL A 15 8.39 6.52 1.43
CA VAL A 15 8.30 5.38 2.34
C VAL A 15 9.68 4.78 2.51
N GLU A 16 10.00 4.45 3.74
CA GLU A 16 11.20 3.68 4.10
C GLU A 16 10.77 2.50 4.95
N GLY A 17 11.30 1.35 4.69
CA GLY A 17 11.00 0.14 5.44
C GLY A 17 12.22 -0.75 5.60
N HIS A 18 12.40 -1.28 6.80
CA HIS A 18 13.45 -2.26 7.08
C HIS A 18 12.98 -3.33 8.07
N SER A 19 13.55 -4.51 7.95
CA SER A 19 13.33 -5.58 8.92
C SER A 19 14.04 -5.25 10.23
N LYS A 20 13.50 -5.65 11.36
CA LYS A 20 14.08 -5.48 12.71
C LYS A 20 13.88 -6.70 13.59
N GLY A 21 14.80 -6.89 14.53
CA GLY A 21 14.74 -7.94 15.54
C GLY A 21 15.06 -9.32 14.98
N LEU A 22 14.40 -10.37 15.49
CA LEU A 22 14.66 -11.75 15.06
C LEU A 22 14.46 -11.98 13.56
N LEU A 23 13.59 -11.20 12.90
CA LEU A 23 13.39 -11.28 11.46
C LEU A 23 14.61 -10.78 10.67
N ASP A 24 15.38 -9.87 11.22
CA ASP A 24 16.58 -9.32 10.58
C ASP A 24 17.69 -10.36 10.42
N ILE A 25 17.75 -11.32 11.34
CA ILE A 25 18.72 -12.43 11.27
C ILE A 25 18.42 -13.36 10.09
N PHE A 26 17.13 -13.51 9.74
CA PHE A 26 16.70 -14.46 8.70
C PHE A 26 16.42 -13.78 7.35
N VAL A 27 15.91 -12.54 7.39
CA VAL A 27 15.46 -11.83 6.19
C VAL A 27 15.77 -10.34 6.34
N GLN A 28 16.93 -9.91 5.87
CA GLN A 28 17.25 -8.49 5.72
C GLN A 28 16.45 -7.95 4.52
N VAL A 29 15.57 -7.01 4.78
CA VAL A 29 14.79 -6.29 3.75
C VAL A 29 14.88 -4.80 4.04
N GLU A 30 15.35 -4.07 3.06
CA GLU A 30 15.29 -2.61 3.00
C GLU A 30 14.46 -2.19 1.80
N ALA A 31 13.62 -1.19 1.98
CA ALA A 31 12.78 -0.67 0.92
C ALA A 31 12.63 0.84 1.06
N ASN A 32 12.83 1.54 -0.05
CA ASN A 32 12.65 2.98 -0.15
C ASN A 32 11.79 3.29 -1.35
N GLY A 33 10.79 4.14 -1.17
CA GLY A 33 9.89 4.56 -2.23
C GLY A 33 9.63 6.06 -2.17
N GLU A 34 9.47 6.67 -3.33
CA GLU A 34 9.07 8.06 -3.45
C GLU A 34 8.11 8.26 -4.62
N THR A 35 7.19 9.20 -4.44
CA THR A 35 6.30 9.69 -5.50
C THR A 35 6.41 11.19 -5.57
N ILE A 36 6.64 11.71 -6.78
CA ILE A 36 6.74 13.13 -7.08
C ILE A 36 5.65 13.49 -8.08
N THR A 37 4.77 14.41 -7.69
CA THR A 37 3.68 14.90 -8.54
C THR A 37 3.99 16.29 -9.05
N SER A 38 3.90 16.49 -10.37
CA SER A 38 4.04 17.77 -11.04
C SER A 38 2.95 17.90 -12.11
N ASN A 39 2.00 18.81 -11.88
CA ASN A 39 0.79 18.95 -12.70
C ASN A 39 0.04 17.62 -12.82
N ASP A 40 -0.12 17.12 -14.05
CA ASP A 40 -0.79 15.86 -14.41
C ASP A 40 0.18 14.67 -14.54
N LYS A 41 1.47 14.91 -14.24
CA LYS A 41 2.53 13.88 -14.26
C LYS A 41 2.86 13.42 -12.86
N VAL A 42 2.99 12.10 -12.69
CA VAL A 42 3.44 11.46 -11.46
C VAL A 42 4.62 10.55 -11.78
N ASP A 43 5.74 10.78 -11.11
CA ASP A 43 6.92 9.91 -11.18
C ASP A 43 7.03 9.13 -9.86
N TYR A 44 7.00 7.81 -9.96
CA TYR A 44 7.15 6.88 -8.85
C TYR A 44 8.47 6.15 -8.98
N LYS A 45 9.23 6.09 -7.88
CA LYS A 45 10.45 5.31 -7.75
C LYS A 45 10.36 4.43 -6.52
N PHE A 46 10.69 3.17 -6.69
CA PHE A 46 10.76 2.22 -5.59
C PHE A 46 12.01 1.38 -5.69
N HIS A 47 12.78 1.36 -4.62
CA HIS A 47 13.97 0.53 -4.47
C HIS A 47 13.75 -0.44 -3.33
N TYR A 48 14.08 -1.70 -3.54
CA TYR A 48 14.16 -2.66 -2.46
C TYR A 48 15.42 -3.48 -2.56
N GLN A 49 15.93 -3.88 -1.39
CA GLN A 49 17.04 -4.79 -1.24
C GLN A 49 16.64 -5.92 -0.28
N LYS A 50 16.90 -7.16 -0.70
CA LYS A 50 16.66 -8.35 0.10
C LYS A 50 17.87 -9.29 -0.05
N LYS A 51 18.72 -9.37 0.99
CA LYS A 51 20.02 -10.06 0.91
C LYS A 51 20.84 -9.53 -0.28
N SER A 52 21.25 -10.42 -1.19
CA SER A 52 22.00 -10.06 -2.41
C SER A 52 21.14 -9.62 -3.60
N LYS A 53 19.83 -9.59 -3.43
CA LYS A 53 18.90 -9.18 -4.50
C LYS A 53 18.41 -7.76 -4.25
N GLU A 54 18.66 -6.89 -5.23
CA GLU A 54 18.15 -5.53 -5.24
C GLU A 54 17.39 -5.26 -6.52
N ARG A 55 16.47 -4.29 -6.47
CA ARG A 55 15.77 -3.81 -7.66
C ARG A 55 15.28 -2.40 -7.45
N THR A 56 15.45 -1.59 -8.48
CA THR A 56 14.79 -0.28 -8.60
C THR A 56 13.72 -0.35 -9.68
N THR A 57 12.53 0.11 -9.35
CA THR A 57 11.40 0.28 -10.29
C THR A 57 11.13 1.77 -10.45
N LEU A 58 11.03 2.24 -11.70
CA LEU A 58 10.72 3.60 -12.07
C LEU A 58 9.47 3.58 -12.96
N ILE A 59 8.44 4.30 -12.56
CA ILE A 59 7.19 4.38 -13.32
C ILE A 59 6.84 5.86 -13.49
N SER A 60 6.48 6.26 -14.71
CA SER A 60 5.89 7.58 -14.97
C SER A 60 4.45 7.41 -15.43
N PHE A 61 3.59 8.22 -14.84
CA PHE A 61 2.18 8.32 -15.19
C PHE A 61 1.91 9.71 -15.76
N GLN A 62 1.06 9.78 -16.78
CA GLN A 62 0.52 11.01 -17.36
C GLN A 62 -1.00 10.86 -17.43
N ASN A 63 -1.76 11.75 -16.80
CA ASN A 63 -3.22 11.65 -16.73
C ASN A 63 -3.71 10.27 -16.25
N GLN A 64 -3.08 9.72 -15.20
CA GLN A 64 -3.36 8.38 -14.65
C GLN A 64 -3.15 7.22 -15.66
N GLN A 65 -2.36 7.43 -16.69
CA GLN A 65 -1.95 6.40 -17.63
C GLN A 65 -0.45 6.15 -17.52
N VAL A 66 -0.03 4.90 -17.52
CA VAL A 66 1.40 4.55 -17.51
C VAL A 66 2.02 4.91 -18.86
N VAL A 67 3.01 5.79 -18.85
CA VAL A 67 3.78 6.21 -20.03
C VAL A 67 5.22 5.67 -20.03
N LYS A 68 5.72 5.26 -18.86
CA LYS A 68 7.05 4.68 -18.71
C LYS A 68 7.07 3.68 -17.56
N ASN A 69 7.74 2.53 -17.78
CA ASN A 69 7.98 1.52 -16.75
C ASN A 69 9.34 0.88 -16.96
N ILE A 70 10.25 1.06 -16.00
CA ILE A 70 11.62 0.54 -16.04
C ILE A 70 11.91 -0.18 -14.73
N ALA A 71 12.48 -1.37 -14.81
CA ALA A 71 13.00 -2.10 -13.67
C ALA A 71 14.49 -2.40 -13.87
N VAL A 72 15.31 -2.14 -12.86
CA VAL A 72 16.77 -2.38 -12.86
C VAL A 72 17.13 -3.19 -11.61
N PRO A 73 17.66 -4.40 -11.77
CA PRO A 73 17.78 -5.18 -13.00
C PRO A 73 16.40 -5.52 -13.61
N PRO A 74 16.36 -5.83 -14.91
CA PRO A 74 15.12 -6.21 -15.57
C PRO A 74 14.43 -7.36 -14.86
N ARG A 75 13.10 -7.36 -14.87
CA ARG A 75 12.31 -8.46 -14.28
C ARG A 75 12.40 -9.69 -15.16
N SER A 76 12.65 -10.84 -14.55
CA SER A 76 12.46 -12.11 -15.23
C SER A 76 10.96 -12.32 -15.49
N VAL A 77 10.62 -12.70 -16.71
CA VAL A 77 9.25 -13.06 -17.05
C VAL A 77 8.96 -14.43 -16.46
N ALA A 78 8.08 -14.49 -15.47
CA ALA A 78 7.62 -15.78 -14.96
C ALA A 78 6.74 -16.48 -16.00
N LYS A 79 6.78 -17.80 -16.01
CA LYS A 79 5.88 -18.60 -16.84
C LYS A 79 4.44 -18.49 -16.30
N ASN A 80 3.45 -18.43 -17.20
CA ASN A 80 2.03 -18.42 -16.85
C ASN A 80 1.54 -17.17 -16.07
N ILE A 81 2.11 -16.00 -16.35
CA ILE A 81 1.53 -14.74 -15.91
C ILE A 81 0.29 -14.38 -16.73
N ILE A 82 -0.67 -13.73 -16.09
CA ILE A 82 -1.79 -13.07 -16.78
C ILE A 82 -1.23 -11.81 -17.47
N PRO A 83 -1.27 -11.71 -18.81
CA PRO A 83 -0.66 -10.58 -19.51
C PRO A 83 -1.32 -9.26 -19.14
N ILE A 84 -0.49 -8.22 -18.95
CA ILE A 84 -0.98 -6.86 -18.77
C ILE A 84 -1.35 -6.30 -20.15
N LYS A 85 -2.59 -5.86 -20.29
CA LYS A 85 -3.10 -5.23 -21.49
C LYS A 85 -3.00 -3.71 -21.41
N LYS A 86 -3.09 -3.01 -22.53
CA LYS A 86 -3.03 -1.54 -22.56
C LYS A 86 -4.16 -0.89 -21.75
N GLU A 87 -5.36 -1.46 -21.80
CA GLU A 87 -6.51 -0.99 -21.01
C GLU A 87 -6.33 -1.15 -19.50
N ASP A 88 -5.50 -2.10 -19.07
CA ASP A 88 -5.18 -2.27 -17.65
C ASP A 88 -4.35 -1.10 -17.10
N LEU A 89 -3.55 -0.45 -17.96
CA LEU A 89 -2.63 0.63 -17.59
C LEU A 89 -3.25 2.04 -17.69
N VAL A 90 -4.57 2.13 -17.82
CA VAL A 90 -5.33 3.40 -17.83
C VAL A 90 -6.14 3.53 -16.53
N ASN A 91 -6.27 4.74 -16.02
CA ASN A 91 -6.89 5.05 -14.72
C ASN A 91 -6.22 4.28 -13.57
N VAL A 92 -4.90 4.28 -13.57
CA VAL A 92 -4.06 3.67 -12.53
C VAL A 92 -3.21 4.71 -11.83
N VAL A 93 -2.88 4.42 -10.59
CA VAL A 93 -1.94 5.20 -9.79
C VAL A 93 -0.80 4.30 -9.28
N ASP A 94 0.24 4.91 -8.74
CA ASP A 94 1.30 4.20 -8.04
C ASP A 94 0.86 3.76 -6.62
N PRO A 95 1.59 2.81 -6.00
CA PRO A 95 1.26 2.30 -4.66
C PRO A 95 1.22 3.38 -3.57
N LEU A 96 2.12 4.37 -3.57
CA LEU A 96 2.17 5.40 -2.52
C LEU A 96 1.00 6.38 -2.63
N SER A 97 0.68 6.82 -3.85
CA SER A 97 -0.51 7.64 -4.11
C SER A 97 -1.79 6.91 -3.70
N SER A 98 -1.86 5.58 -3.90
CA SER A 98 -3.01 4.79 -3.47
C SER A 98 -3.17 4.76 -1.95
N VAL A 99 -2.08 4.67 -1.21
CA VAL A 99 -2.07 4.72 0.27
C VAL A 99 -2.54 6.09 0.76
N ASP A 100 -2.04 7.18 0.18
CA ASP A 100 -2.52 8.54 0.54
C ASP A 100 -4.02 8.68 0.29
N TYR A 101 -4.49 8.31 -0.90
CA TYR A 101 -5.91 8.41 -1.27
C TYR A 101 -6.82 7.60 -0.35
N LEU A 102 -6.44 6.37 -0.02
CA LEU A 102 -7.28 5.47 0.76
C LEU A 102 -7.19 5.76 2.27
N LEU A 103 -6.01 6.07 2.80
CA LEU A 103 -5.76 6.10 4.24
C LEU A 103 -5.61 7.51 4.81
N PHE A 104 -4.96 8.42 4.11
CA PHE A 104 -4.62 9.74 4.66
C PHE A 104 -5.48 10.88 4.12
N ASN A 105 -6.23 10.66 3.04
CA ASN A 105 -7.18 11.64 2.51
C ASN A 105 -8.60 11.37 3.03
N GLN A 106 -8.76 11.30 4.38
CA GLN A 106 -10.01 11.04 5.09
C GLN A 106 -10.45 12.28 5.89
N LYS A 107 -10.69 13.39 5.17
CA LYS A 107 -11.08 14.68 5.77
C LYS A 107 -12.54 14.66 6.21
N ASN A 108 -12.83 15.27 7.37
CA ASN A 108 -14.15 15.48 7.95
C ASN A 108 -14.98 14.19 8.22
N ASN A 109 -15.06 13.30 7.24
CA ASN A 109 -15.82 12.04 7.33
C ASN A 109 -14.95 10.86 6.91
N LEU A 110 -15.01 9.76 7.67
CA LEU A 110 -14.42 8.51 7.28
C LEU A 110 -15.25 7.87 6.16
N SER A 111 -14.64 7.71 4.99
CA SER A 111 -15.25 6.99 3.88
C SER A 111 -14.58 5.63 3.70
N CYS A 112 -15.26 4.56 4.10
CA CYS A 112 -14.87 3.18 3.81
C CYS A 112 -15.45 2.66 2.47
N ASN A 113 -15.89 3.53 1.58
CA ASN A 113 -16.38 3.15 0.26
C ASN A 113 -15.51 3.81 -0.82
N LYS A 114 -14.29 3.33 -0.97
CA LYS A 114 -13.32 3.84 -1.95
C LYS A 114 -12.68 2.68 -2.69
N GLN A 115 -12.40 2.88 -3.97
CA GLN A 115 -11.64 1.95 -4.79
C GLN A 115 -10.61 2.69 -5.61
N ILE A 116 -9.48 2.06 -5.87
CA ILE A 116 -8.44 2.61 -6.72
C ILE A 116 -7.67 1.49 -7.41
N LYS A 117 -7.43 1.64 -8.70
CA LYS A 117 -6.62 0.73 -9.49
C LYS A 117 -5.16 1.14 -9.42
N VAL A 118 -4.29 0.20 -9.13
CA VAL A 118 -2.87 0.42 -8.86
C VAL A 118 -2.01 -0.36 -9.83
N PHE A 119 -0.92 0.25 -10.27
CA PHE A 119 0.16 -0.41 -10.99
C PHE A 119 1.48 -0.22 -10.26
N ASP A 120 2.15 -1.30 -9.90
CA ASP A 120 3.42 -1.30 -9.14
C ASP A 120 4.67 -1.50 -10.01
N GLY A 121 4.47 -1.53 -11.34
CA GLY A 121 5.53 -1.82 -12.31
C GLY A 121 5.59 -3.29 -12.74
N SER A 122 4.83 -4.19 -12.11
CA SER A 122 4.72 -5.62 -12.48
C SER A 122 3.30 -6.14 -12.50
N GLU A 123 2.47 -5.64 -11.61
CA GLU A 123 1.10 -6.12 -11.42
C GLU A 123 0.13 -4.95 -11.45
N VAL A 124 -1.04 -5.20 -11.99
CA VAL A 124 -2.19 -4.31 -11.89
C VAL A 124 -3.19 -4.96 -10.95
N TYR A 125 -3.64 -4.21 -9.97
CA TYR A 125 -4.58 -4.68 -8.97
C TYR A 125 -5.53 -3.56 -8.52
N LEU A 126 -6.66 -3.95 -7.94
CA LEU A 126 -7.64 -3.08 -7.35
C LEU A 126 -7.49 -3.13 -5.82
N LEU A 127 -7.37 -1.98 -5.20
CA LEU A 127 -7.52 -1.81 -3.76
C LEU A 127 -8.91 -1.27 -3.47
N SER A 128 -9.62 -1.90 -2.53
CA SER A 128 -10.97 -1.51 -2.15
C SER A 128 -11.04 -1.35 -0.64
N LEU A 129 -11.48 -0.18 -0.20
CA LEU A 129 -11.75 0.10 1.21
C LEU A 129 -13.24 -0.07 1.46
N SER A 130 -13.63 -0.97 2.35
CA SER A 130 -15.02 -1.24 2.73
C SER A 130 -15.22 -1.11 4.24
N LEU A 131 -16.44 -0.81 4.68
CA LEU A 131 -16.76 -0.75 6.10
C LEU A 131 -16.60 -2.13 6.73
N LEU A 132 -15.82 -2.22 7.81
CA LEU A 132 -15.64 -3.47 8.54
C LEU A 132 -16.68 -3.63 9.64
N GLU A 133 -16.90 -2.58 10.44
CA GLU A 133 -17.86 -2.57 11.54
C GLU A 133 -18.54 -1.20 11.62
N THR A 134 -19.84 -1.22 11.91
CA THR A 134 -20.65 0.01 12.07
C THR A 134 -20.38 0.72 13.39
N LYS A 135 -19.93 -0.02 14.42
CA LYS A 135 -19.65 0.52 15.76
C LYS A 135 -18.15 0.73 15.95
N SER A 136 -17.81 1.88 16.49
CA SER A 136 -16.42 2.18 16.89
C SER A 136 -15.99 1.32 18.07
N LYS A 137 -14.72 0.93 18.08
CA LYS A 137 -14.10 0.11 19.14
C LYS A 137 -13.04 0.86 19.91
N LYS A 138 -12.92 0.59 21.21
CA LYS A 138 -11.72 0.92 21.98
C LYS A 138 -10.73 -0.24 21.90
N ILE A 139 -9.52 0.03 21.46
CA ILE A 139 -8.43 -0.93 21.45
C ILE A 139 -7.48 -0.58 22.59
N GLN A 140 -7.37 -1.47 23.57
CA GLN A 140 -6.44 -1.29 24.70
C GLN A 140 -5.06 -1.83 24.30
N SER A 141 -4.10 -0.94 24.15
CA SER A 141 -2.70 -1.28 23.91
C SER A 141 -1.80 -0.12 24.35
N SER A 142 -0.75 -0.42 25.09
CA SER A 142 0.29 0.56 25.44
C SER A 142 1.07 1.10 24.24
N LYS A 143 0.98 0.41 23.10
CA LYS A 143 1.61 0.82 21.82
C LYS A 143 0.73 1.74 20.98
N LEU A 144 -0.55 1.90 21.34
CA LEU A 144 -1.48 2.74 20.60
C LEU A 144 -1.39 4.19 21.13
N SER A 145 -1.07 5.12 20.26
CA SER A 145 -0.97 6.56 20.59
C SER A 145 -2.33 7.27 20.71
N TYR A 146 -3.43 6.58 20.38
CA TYR A 146 -4.79 7.13 20.40
C TYR A 146 -5.66 6.45 21.46
N GLN A 147 -6.32 7.23 22.30
CA GLN A 147 -7.14 6.74 23.42
C GLN A 147 -8.65 6.78 23.18
N GLY A 148 -9.09 7.30 22.04
CA GLY A 148 -10.49 7.39 21.67
C GLY A 148 -11.06 6.09 21.09
N SER A 149 -12.31 6.16 20.66
CA SER A 149 -12.96 5.09 19.90
C SER A 149 -12.50 5.10 18.46
N LEU A 150 -12.17 3.93 17.92
CA LEU A 150 -11.67 3.73 16.57
C LEU A 150 -12.79 3.20 15.65
N SER A 151 -12.93 3.81 14.49
CA SER A 151 -13.77 3.30 13.39
C SER A 151 -12.91 2.41 12.48
N SER A 152 -13.51 1.38 11.88
CA SER A 152 -12.72 0.40 11.14
C SER A 152 -13.19 0.18 9.71
N CYS A 153 -12.23 0.12 8.80
CA CYS A 153 -12.43 -0.26 7.41
C CYS A 153 -11.55 -1.48 7.07
N ARG A 154 -11.99 -2.26 6.11
CA ARG A 154 -11.20 -3.34 5.52
C ARG A 154 -10.66 -2.90 4.17
N LEU A 155 -9.36 -2.96 4.02
CA LEU A 155 -8.66 -2.81 2.75
C LEU A 155 -8.48 -4.20 2.14
N SER A 156 -9.09 -4.44 0.99
CA SER A 156 -9.00 -5.70 0.24
C SER A 156 -8.20 -5.50 -1.04
N TYR A 157 -7.53 -6.55 -1.44
CA TYR A 157 -6.72 -6.62 -2.66
C TYR A 157 -7.40 -7.55 -3.67
N LYS A 158 -7.50 -7.13 -4.92
CA LYS A 158 -7.98 -7.96 -6.02
C LYS A 158 -7.03 -7.84 -7.22
N THR A 159 -6.49 -8.96 -7.66
CA THR A 159 -5.63 -9.04 -8.85
C THR A 159 -6.40 -8.68 -10.12
N ILE A 160 -5.73 -8.04 -11.08
CA ILE A 160 -6.23 -7.78 -12.43
C ILE A 160 -5.32 -8.47 -13.45
N SER A 161 -4.04 -8.11 -13.49
CA SER A 161 -3.07 -8.67 -14.44
C SER A 161 -1.62 -8.55 -13.92
N GLY A 162 -0.68 -9.22 -14.57
CA GLY A 162 0.74 -9.20 -14.20
C GLY A 162 1.15 -10.28 -13.19
N HIS A 163 0.22 -10.90 -12.48
CA HIS A 163 0.47 -11.96 -11.50
C HIS A 163 0.46 -13.37 -12.14
N GLU A 164 1.05 -14.35 -11.45
CA GLU A 164 0.95 -15.74 -11.86
C GLU A 164 -0.46 -16.27 -11.60
N LYS A 165 -1.04 -16.97 -12.60
CA LYS A 165 -2.42 -17.51 -12.51
C LYS A 165 -2.65 -18.41 -11.29
N LYS A 166 -1.62 -19.16 -10.86
CA LYS A 166 -1.69 -20.03 -9.67
C LYS A 166 -1.86 -19.25 -8.35
N ASP A 167 -1.38 -17.99 -8.29
CA ASP A 167 -1.39 -17.17 -7.09
C ASP A 167 -2.67 -16.34 -6.94
N GLU A 168 -3.50 -16.23 -7.98
CA GLU A 168 -4.71 -15.41 -8.01
C GLU A 168 -5.63 -15.65 -6.79
N LYS A 169 -5.95 -16.91 -6.50
CA LYS A 169 -6.83 -17.28 -5.38
C LYS A 169 -6.22 -16.88 -4.01
N LYS A 170 -4.91 -16.93 -3.87
CA LYS A 170 -4.19 -16.56 -2.65
C LYS A 170 -4.14 -15.05 -2.50
N LEU A 171 -3.78 -14.34 -3.57
CA LEU A 171 -3.68 -12.90 -3.59
C LEU A 171 -5.03 -12.23 -3.31
N ASN A 172 -6.11 -12.72 -3.92
CA ASN A 172 -7.47 -12.19 -3.72
C ASN A 172 -8.06 -12.44 -2.31
N LYS A 173 -7.34 -13.18 -1.44
CA LYS A 173 -7.69 -13.34 -0.02
C LYS A 173 -6.94 -12.38 0.89
N ILE A 174 -6.03 -11.56 0.34
CA ILE A 174 -5.27 -10.58 1.12
C ILE A 174 -6.18 -9.43 1.52
N TYR A 175 -6.20 -9.14 2.81
CA TYR A 175 -6.87 -7.95 3.35
C TYR A 175 -6.12 -7.41 4.57
N VAL A 176 -6.37 -6.15 4.87
CA VAL A 176 -5.87 -5.47 6.07
C VAL A 176 -7.04 -4.73 6.73
N ASP A 177 -7.27 -4.98 8.00
CA ASP A 177 -8.23 -4.22 8.78
C ASP A 177 -7.53 -3.00 9.37
N ILE A 178 -8.08 -1.83 9.11
CA ILE A 178 -7.50 -0.53 9.43
C ILE A 178 -8.43 0.18 10.39
N TYR A 179 -7.86 0.70 11.48
CA TYR A 179 -8.59 1.38 12.54
C TYR A 179 -8.20 2.85 12.57
N PHE A 180 -9.19 3.69 12.37
CA PHE A 180 -9.06 5.14 12.28
C PHE A 180 -9.53 5.82 13.54
N GLY A 181 -8.74 6.74 14.07
CA GLY A 181 -9.13 7.67 15.13
C GLY A 181 -9.52 9.02 14.54
N LYS A 182 -10.56 9.63 15.09
CA LYS A 182 -11.01 10.97 14.72
C LYS A 182 -10.16 12.01 15.45
N THR A 183 -9.50 12.87 14.70
CA THR A 183 -8.90 14.12 15.19
C THR A 183 -9.91 15.26 15.04
N ASN A 184 -9.48 16.52 15.33
CA ASN A 184 -10.38 17.67 15.18
C ASN A 184 -10.99 17.83 13.80
N LYS A 185 -10.27 17.46 12.75
CA LYS A 185 -10.71 17.65 11.35
C LYS A 185 -10.65 16.39 10.50
N ASP A 186 -9.81 15.41 10.85
CA ASP A 186 -9.46 14.29 9.99
C ASP A 186 -9.60 12.96 10.70
N TYR A 187 -9.75 11.89 9.92
CA TYR A 187 -9.59 10.53 10.39
C TYR A 187 -8.20 10.04 10.01
N ILE A 188 -7.43 9.63 11.01
CA ILE A 188 -6.06 9.15 10.86
C ILE A 188 -6.01 7.66 11.20
N PRO A 189 -5.32 6.82 10.40
CA PRO A 189 -5.11 5.43 10.75
C PRO A 189 -4.12 5.33 11.90
N TYR A 190 -4.48 4.66 12.99
CA TYR A 190 -3.63 4.43 14.16
C TYR A 190 -3.21 2.98 14.33
N TYR A 191 -4.00 2.06 13.79
CA TYR A 191 -3.75 0.64 13.97
C TYR A 191 -4.18 -0.15 12.74
N LEU A 192 -3.32 -1.08 12.31
CA LEU A 192 -3.59 -2.01 11.23
C LEU A 192 -3.39 -3.43 11.71
N THR A 193 -4.24 -4.34 11.24
CA THR A 193 -4.08 -5.77 11.52
C THR A 193 -4.42 -6.61 10.31
N ASN A 194 -3.62 -7.64 10.10
CA ASN A 194 -3.87 -8.67 9.09
C ASN A 194 -3.83 -10.03 9.79
N LYS A 195 -4.81 -10.87 9.49
CA LYS A 195 -4.80 -12.28 9.91
C LYS A 195 -4.46 -13.12 8.68
N SER A 196 -3.29 -13.71 8.67
CA SER A 196 -2.84 -14.63 7.64
C SER A 196 -2.60 -16.01 8.26
N GLY A 197 -3.61 -16.88 8.19
CA GLY A 197 -3.56 -18.22 8.81
C GLY A 197 -3.34 -18.15 10.32
N LEU A 198 -2.24 -18.73 10.80
CA LEU A 198 -1.86 -18.77 12.23
C LEU A 198 -1.19 -17.47 12.72
N VAL A 199 -0.81 -16.58 11.82
CA VAL A 199 -0.07 -15.35 12.16
C VAL A 199 -0.98 -14.14 12.06
N THR A 200 -1.00 -13.33 13.13
CA THR A 200 -1.64 -12.00 13.12
C THR A 200 -0.54 -10.95 13.12
N LEU A 201 -0.46 -10.16 12.05
CA LEU A 201 0.39 -8.99 11.99
C LEU A 201 -0.37 -7.81 12.58
N LYS A 202 0.26 -7.10 13.52
CA LYS A 202 -0.27 -5.87 14.13
C LYS A 202 0.73 -4.76 13.90
N MET A 203 0.28 -3.63 13.37
CA MET A 203 1.08 -2.43 13.18
C MET A 203 0.41 -1.26 13.89
N PHE A 204 1.21 -0.50 14.65
CA PHE A 204 0.79 0.73 15.32
C PHE A 204 1.47 1.88 14.61
N LEU A 205 0.67 2.84 14.17
CA LEU A 205 1.19 4.04 13.53
C LEU A 205 1.54 5.06 14.62
N ARG A 206 2.68 5.70 14.49
CA ARG A 206 3.12 6.80 15.34
C ARG A 206 2.96 8.09 14.54
N ASN A 207 2.36 9.08 15.16
CA ASN A 207 2.32 10.44 14.65
C ASN A 207 3.60 11.16 15.07
#